data_7787e01a8f3e311c458268925aa45aa4
#
_entry.id   7787e01a8f3e311c458268925aa45aa4
#
_cell.length_a   1.000
_cell.length_b   1.000
_cell.length_c   1.000
_cell.angle_alpha   90.00
_cell.angle_beta   90.00
_cell.angle_gamma   90.00
#
_symmetry.space_group_name_H-M   'P 1'
#
loop_
_entity.id
_entity.type
_entity.pdbx_description
1 polymer ?
#
loop_
_entity_poly.entity_id
_entity_poly.type
_entity_poly.pdbx_seq_one_letter_code
_entity_poly.pdbx_strand_id
1 'polypeptide(L)'
;LKALITPKTRLIVLNNPANPTGGLLRQKDIQQIAEILEGTNAYILSDEIYSRLVFDHSPVTSIASLPGMKERTIILESFSKTYAMPGWRLGYGVANKNLIAQINRLMINSNSCTSAFVQMSALSAIQGDQEAVVRMCDQYHARSRYLTDALNSIPGVACKMPEGAFYLFPDISGLGLKSKAFADRLLLEGGVAALSGT
;
A
#
# COMPACT_ATOMS: atom_id res chain seq x y z
N LEU A 1 8.48 -11.51 -12.21
CA LEU A 1 9.13 -11.72 -10.91
C LEU A 1 10.17 -12.84 -11.00
N LYS A 2 9.80 -14.06 -11.44
CA LYS A 2 10.68 -15.24 -11.49
C LYS A 2 12.05 -14.95 -12.14
N ALA A 3 12.09 -14.25 -13.26
CA ALA A 3 13.31 -13.93 -14.00
C ALA A 3 14.25 -12.93 -13.25
N LEU A 4 13.76 -12.24 -12.21
CA LEU A 4 14.51 -11.26 -11.44
C LEU A 4 15.10 -11.85 -10.15
N ILE A 5 14.66 -13.04 -9.74
CA ILE A 5 15.13 -13.67 -8.51
C ILE A 5 16.43 -14.42 -8.79
N THR A 6 17.43 -14.13 -7.98
CA THR A 6 18.76 -14.75 -8.05
C THR A 6 19.18 -15.23 -6.66
N PRO A 7 20.24 -16.03 -6.52
CA PRO A 7 20.82 -16.40 -5.21
C PRO A 7 21.27 -15.20 -4.36
N LYS A 8 21.39 -14.02 -4.96
CA LYS A 8 21.74 -12.76 -4.26
C LYS A 8 20.50 -12.02 -3.74
N THR A 9 19.29 -12.40 -4.17
CA THR A 9 18.05 -11.77 -3.71
C THR A 9 17.83 -12.05 -2.24
N ARG A 10 17.75 -11.01 -1.41
CA ARG A 10 17.59 -11.09 0.04
C ARG A 10 16.23 -10.63 0.54
N LEU A 11 15.62 -9.70 -0.18
CA LEU A 11 14.35 -9.10 0.20
C LEU A 11 13.50 -8.86 -1.05
N ILE A 12 12.22 -9.14 -0.94
CA ILE A 12 11.19 -8.80 -1.92
C ILE A 12 10.18 -7.92 -1.22
N VAL A 13 9.83 -6.81 -1.86
CA VAL A 13 8.83 -5.87 -1.35
C VAL A 13 7.53 -6.08 -2.13
N LEU A 14 6.45 -6.37 -1.41
CA LEU A 14 5.09 -6.41 -1.94
C LEU A 14 4.31 -5.27 -1.31
N ASN A 15 3.68 -4.43 -2.12
CA ASN A 15 2.76 -3.40 -1.65
C ASN A 15 1.37 -3.70 -2.21
N ASN A 16 0.45 -4.10 -1.34
CA ASN A 16 -0.86 -4.61 -1.74
C ASN A 16 -1.97 -4.22 -0.76
N PRO A 17 -2.96 -3.42 -1.19
CA PRO A 17 -3.13 -2.71 -2.46
C PRO A 17 -1.98 -1.74 -2.77
N ALA A 18 -1.69 -1.53 -4.05
CA ALA A 18 -0.46 -0.87 -4.48
C ALA A 18 -0.58 0.67 -4.50
N ASN A 19 0.43 1.33 -3.95
CA ASN A 19 0.73 2.74 -4.16
C ASN A 19 1.80 2.85 -5.26
N PRO A 20 1.61 3.60 -6.35
CA PRO A 20 0.52 4.56 -6.62
C PRO A 20 -0.59 4.05 -7.55
N THR A 21 -0.60 2.78 -7.94
CA THR A 21 -1.47 2.31 -9.03
C THR A 21 -2.90 1.98 -8.60
N GLY A 22 -3.15 1.76 -7.31
CA GLY A 22 -4.42 1.26 -6.80
C GLY A 22 -4.75 -0.17 -7.23
N GLY A 23 -3.77 -0.88 -7.82
CA GLY A 23 -3.92 -2.29 -8.21
C GLY A 23 -3.96 -3.21 -7.00
N LEU A 24 -4.62 -4.34 -7.16
CA LEU A 24 -4.78 -5.36 -6.13
C LEU A 24 -4.25 -6.71 -6.62
N LEU A 25 -3.32 -7.28 -5.85
CA LEU A 25 -2.93 -8.68 -5.99
C LEU A 25 -3.99 -9.55 -5.30
N ARG A 26 -4.66 -10.37 -6.09
CA ARG A 26 -5.67 -11.29 -5.59
C ARG A 26 -5.02 -12.57 -5.04
N GLN A 27 -5.80 -13.39 -4.36
CA GLN A 27 -5.30 -14.63 -3.74
C GLN A 27 -4.48 -15.49 -4.71
N LYS A 28 -4.92 -15.62 -5.96
CA LYS A 28 -4.19 -16.39 -6.98
C LYS A 28 -2.81 -15.80 -7.27
N ASP A 29 -2.69 -14.48 -7.35
CA ASP A 29 -1.41 -13.80 -7.60
C ASP A 29 -0.45 -14.02 -6.43
N ILE A 30 -0.97 -13.90 -5.20
CA ILE A 30 -0.20 -14.13 -3.96
C ILE A 30 0.28 -15.58 -3.89
N GLN A 31 -0.55 -16.56 -4.27
CA GLN A 31 -0.17 -17.97 -4.36
C GLN A 31 0.96 -18.19 -5.37
N GLN A 32 0.85 -17.62 -6.57
CA GLN A 32 1.90 -17.71 -7.58
C GLN A 32 3.21 -17.06 -7.13
N ILE A 33 3.13 -15.94 -6.39
CA ILE A 33 4.33 -15.31 -5.82
C ILE A 33 4.96 -16.24 -4.79
N ALA A 34 4.18 -16.85 -3.90
CA ALA A 34 4.69 -17.80 -2.92
C ALA A 34 5.38 -19.02 -3.59
N GLU A 35 4.78 -19.61 -4.62
CA GLU A 35 5.36 -20.71 -5.40
C GLU A 35 6.71 -20.29 -6.03
N ILE A 36 6.82 -19.08 -6.60
CA ILE A 36 8.06 -18.57 -7.17
C ILE A 36 9.16 -18.43 -6.09
N LEU A 37 8.76 -18.19 -4.84
CA LEU A 37 9.66 -17.99 -3.72
C LEU A 37 10.05 -19.29 -3.00
N GLU A 38 9.42 -20.41 -3.33
CA GLU A 38 9.81 -21.72 -2.82
C GLU A 38 11.28 -22.00 -3.14
N GLY A 39 12.01 -22.58 -2.19
CA GLY A 39 13.43 -22.88 -2.33
C GLY A 39 14.38 -21.67 -2.31
N THR A 40 13.87 -20.45 -2.19
CA THR A 40 14.69 -19.25 -2.00
C THR A 40 14.87 -18.91 -0.52
N ASN A 41 15.93 -18.16 -0.18
CA ASN A 41 16.18 -17.63 1.17
C ASN A 41 15.79 -16.14 1.31
N ALA A 42 15.05 -15.59 0.34
CA ALA A 42 14.64 -14.19 0.40
C ALA A 42 13.56 -13.97 1.47
N TYR A 43 13.65 -12.88 2.22
CA TYR A 43 12.57 -12.37 3.05
C TYR A 43 11.55 -11.63 2.20
N ILE A 44 10.35 -11.47 2.75
CA ILE A 44 9.26 -10.72 2.12
C ILE A 44 8.89 -9.58 3.04
N LEU A 45 8.92 -8.34 2.53
CA LEU A 45 8.33 -7.19 3.18
C LEU A 45 6.96 -6.96 2.55
N SER A 46 5.90 -7.30 3.27
CA SER A 46 4.52 -7.14 2.82
C SER A 46 3.95 -5.86 3.40
N ASP A 47 3.92 -4.81 2.59
CA ASP A 47 3.29 -3.55 2.95
C ASP A 47 1.80 -3.64 2.67
N GLU A 48 1.03 -3.85 3.74
CA GLU A 48 -0.42 -4.08 3.71
C GLU A 48 -1.22 -2.85 4.21
N ILE A 49 -0.59 -1.68 4.24
CA ILE A 49 -1.14 -0.42 4.79
C ILE A 49 -2.51 -0.03 4.21
N TYR A 50 -2.85 -0.51 3.03
CA TYR A 50 -4.14 -0.27 2.36
C TYR A 50 -5.08 -1.47 2.41
N SER A 51 -4.78 -2.51 3.19
CA SER A 51 -5.54 -3.77 3.25
C SER A 51 -7.04 -3.61 3.53
N ARG A 52 -7.41 -2.53 4.25
CA ARG A 52 -8.80 -2.18 4.58
C ARG A 52 -9.44 -1.18 3.62
N LEU A 53 -8.71 -0.74 2.59
CA LEU A 53 -9.17 0.17 1.55
C LEU A 53 -9.26 -0.56 0.21
N VAL A 54 -10.12 -1.57 0.13
CA VAL A 54 -10.44 -2.36 -1.07
C VAL A 54 -11.89 -2.13 -1.43
N PHE A 55 -12.16 -1.70 -2.64
CA PHE A 55 -13.44 -1.12 -3.04
C PHE A 55 -14.58 -2.14 -3.18
N ASP A 56 -14.27 -3.40 -3.38
CA ASP A 56 -15.26 -4.49 -3.35
C ASP A 56 -15.41 -5.15 -1.96
N HIS A 57 -14.76 -4.55 -0.94
CA HIS A 57 -14.71 -5.05 0.44
C HIS A 57 -14.19 -6.49 0.58
N SER A 58 -13.59 -7.05 -0.47
CA SER A 58 -12.97 -8.37 -0.37
C SER A 58 -11.74 -8.33 0.55
N PRO A 59 -11.50 -9.39 1.34
CA PRO A 59 -10.32 -9.45 2.19
C PRO A 59 -9.04 -9.56 1.34
N VAL A 60 -8.02 -8.79 1.71
CA VAL A 60 -6.68 -8.94 1.15
C VAL A 60 -6.03 -10.21 1.71
N THR A 61 -5.55 -11.06 0.83
CA THR A 61 -4.77 -12.24 1.23
C THR A 61 -3.35 -11.80 1.57
N SER A 62 -2.97 -11.87 2.85
CA SER A 62 -1.56 -11.71 3.23
C SER A 62 -0.75 -12.91 2.79
N ILE A 63 0.42 -12.68 2.19
CA ILE A 63 1.33 -13.77 1.84
C ILE A 63 1.80 -14.57 3.05
N ALA A 64 1.85 -13.94 4.22
CA ALA A 64 2.20 -14.59 5.49
C ALA A 64 1.21 -15.70 5.90
N SER A 65 -0.02 -15.71 5.35
CA SER A 65 -1.01 -16.75 5.62
C SER A 65 -0.77 -18.04 4.85
N LEU A 66 0.10 -18.01 3.83
CA LEU A 66 0.39 -19.19 3.01
C LEU A 66 1.44 -20.11 3.65
N PRO A 67 1.39 -21.42 3.39
CA PRO A 67 2.36 -22.37 3.92
C PRO A 67 3.81 -21.96 3.65
N GLY A 68 4.68 -22.03 4.65
CA GLY A 68 6.11 -21.69 4.53
C GLY A 68 6.45 -20.21 4.41
N MET A 69 5.46 -19.32 4.33
CA MET A 69 5.71 -17.88 4.14
C MET A 69 5.77 -17.09 5.45
N LYS A 70 5.09 -17.53 6.51
CA LYS A 70 5.00 -16.83 7.80
C LYS A 70 6.36 -16.46 8.38
N GLU A 71 7.29 -17.42 8.43
CA GLU A 71 8.57 -17.25 9.13
C GLU A 71 9.54 -16.30 8.38
N ARG A 72 9.26 -16.00 7.13
CA ARG A 72 10.07 -15.15 6.27
C ARG A 72 9.40 -13.87 5.82
N THR A 73 8.19 -13.61 6.31
CA THR A 73 7.42 -12.40 5.99
C THR A 73 7.49 -11.39 7.13
N ILE A 74 7.70 -10.13 6.76
CA ILE A 74 7.54 -8.95 7.60
C ILE A 74 6.30 -8.24 7.08
N ILE A 75 5.22 -8.24 7.86
CA ILE A 75 4.01 -7.47 7.54
C ILE A 75 4.20 -6.06 8.09
N LEU A 76 3.90 -5.05 7.28
CA LEU A 76 3.80 -3.66 7.71
C LEU A 76 2.35 -3.19 7.61
N GLU A 77 1.88 -2.60 8.70
CA GLU A 77 0.56 -1.99 8.81
C GLU A 77 0.63 -0.64 9.50
N SER A 78 -0.36 0.20 9.26
CA SER A 78 -0.38 1.54 9.84
C SER A 78 -1.81 2.02 10.09
N PHE A 79 -1.96 2.82 11.14
CA PHE A 79 -3.21 3.53 11.47
C PHE A 79 -3.45 4.74 10.55
N SER A 80 -2.41 5.19 9.85
CA SER A 80 -2.45 6.39 9.00
C SER A 80 -3.53 6.35 7.93
N LYS A 81 -3.77 5.17 7.33
CA LYS A 81 -4.69 5.01 6.19
C LYS A 81 -6.04 4.44 6.63
N THR A 82 -6.03 3.27 7.25
CA THR A 82 -7.24 2.59 7.70
C THR A 82 -8.08 3.44 8.65
N TYR A 83 -7.45 4.16 9.57
CA TYR A 83 -8.15 4.96 10.59
C TYR A 83 -8.04 6.48 10.38
N ALA A 84 -7.55 6.93 9.22
CA ALA A 84 -7.34 8.35 8.92
C ALA A 84 -6.50 9.08 10.02
N MET A 85 -5.48 8.40 10.55
CA MET A 85 -4.62 8.86 11.65
C MET A 85 -3.16 9.15 11.19
N PRO A 86 -2.91 9.87 10.09
CA PRO A 86 -1.54 10.07 9.61
C PRO A 86 -0.72 10.95 10.56
N GLY A 87 -1.33 11.91 11.23
CA GLY A 87 -0.68 12.81 12.20
C GLY A 87 -0.28 12.13 13.50
N TRP A 88 -0.86 10.97 13.84
CA TRP A 88 -0.56 10.22 15.06
C TRP A 88 0.75 9.44 14.99
N ARG A 89 1.33 9.31 13.80
CA ARG A 89 2.63 8.67 13.56
C ARG A 89 2.72 7.25 14.14
N LEU A 90 1.70 6.42 13.93
CA LEU A 90 1.57 5.08 14.47
C LEU A 90 1.44 4.04 13.36
N GLY A 91 2.23 2.99 13.47
CA GLY A 91 2.19 1.78 12.68
C GLY A 91 2.78 0.62 13.45
N TYR A 92 2.70 -0.57 12.89
CA TYR A 92 3.29 -1.76 13.49
C TYR A 92 3.81 -2.72 12.42
N GLY A 93 4.77 -3.53 12.84
CA GLY A 93 5.30 -4.64 12.04
C GLY A 93 5.07 -5.96 12.73
N VAL A 94 4.75 -6.99 11.95
CA VAL A 94 4.60 -8.37 12.44
C VAL A 94 5.58 -9.26 11.69
N ALA A 95 6.45 -9.94 12.42
CA ALA A 95 7.43 -10.87 11.86
C ALA A 95 7.80 -11.94 12.87
N ASN A 96 8.67 -12.89 12.51
CA ASN A 96 9.17 -13.87 13.44
C ASN A 96 9.93 -13.22 14.62
N LYS A 97 9.92 -13.88 15.79
CA LYS A 97 10.47 -13.35 17.04
C LYS A 97 11.93 -12.90 16.94
N ASN A 98 12.76 -13.66 16.23
CA ASN A 98 14.19 -13.36 16.12
C ASN A 98 14.42 -12.09 15.32
N LEU A 99 13.68 -11.90 14.23
CA LEU A 99 13.76 -10.71 13.40
C LEU A 99 13.22 -9.47 14.14
N ILE A 100 12.10 -9.60 14.84
CA ILE A 100 11.53 -8.50 15.65
C ILE A 100 12.52 -8.07 16.75
N ALA A 101 13.26 -8.99 17.38
CA ALA A 101 14.27 -8.62 18.38
C ALA A 101 15.36 -7.71 17.77
N GLN A 102 15.80 -7.98 16.54
CA GLN A 102 16.77 -7.12 15.85
C GLN A 102 16.17 -5.78 15.41
N ILE A 103 14.95 -5.80 14.89
CA ILE A 103 14.23 -4.58 14.52
C ILE A 103 14.07 -3.67 15.74
N ASN A 104 13.62 -4.22 16.88
CA ASN A 104 13.48 -3.45 18.12
C ASN A 104 14.81 -2.82 18.59
N ARG A 105 15.90 -3.55 18.46
CA ARG A 105 17.24 -3.02 18.78
C ARG A 105 17.60 -1.80 17.92
N LEU A 106 17.29 -1.84 16.64
CA LEU A 106 17.48 -0.71 15.72
C LEU A 106 16.52 0.45 16.06
N MET A 107 15.25 0.14 16.31
CA MET A 107 14.23 1.14 16.62
C MET A 107 14.54 1.93 17.90
N ILE A 108 14.98 1.26 18.96
CA ILE A 108 15.38 1.93 20.21
C ILE A 108 16.47 2.99 19.95
N ASN A 109 17.42 2.71 19.06
CA ASN A 109 18.53 3.59 18.76
C ASN A 109 18.23 4.64 17.67
N SER A 110 17.13 4.48 16.90
CA SER A 110 16.74 5.42 15.84
C SER A 110 15.59 6.33 16.26
N ASN A 111 14.51 5.76 16.78
CA ASN A 111 13.23 6.44 17.02
C ASN A 111 12.82 6.44 18.51
N SER A 112 13.57 5.75 19.36
CA SER A 112 13.22 5.46 20.76
C SER A 112 11.94 4.63 20.87
N CYS A 113 10.80 5.25 21.09
CA CYS A 113 9.51 4.57 21.15
C CYS A 113 8.37 5.45 20.64
N THR A 114 7.30 4.81 20.20
CA THR A 114 6.05 5.50 19.90
C THR A 114 5.41 5.96 21.21
N SER A 115 4.85 7.16 21.22
CA SER A 115 4.20 7.75 22.40
C SER A 115 3.15 6.83 23.01
N ALA A 116 3.17 6.66 24.33
CA ALA A 116 2.28 5.74 25.06
C ALA A 116 0.79 6.07 24.86
N PHE A 117 0.41 7.37 24.91
CA PHE A 117 -0.99 7.75 24.70
C PHE A 117 -1.46 7.50 23.27
N VAL A 118 -0.56 7.59 22.28
CA VAL A 118 -0.86 7.23 20.89
C VAL A 118 -1.12 5.73 20.77
N GLN A 119 -0.34 4.89 21.45
CA GLN A 119 -0.56 3.44 21.49
C GLN A 119 -1.90 3.09 22.14
N MET A 120 -2.27 3.78 23.22
CA MET A 120 -3.59 3.60 23.86
C MET A 120 -4.74 4.01 22.94
N SER A 121 -4.59 5.11 22.18
CA SER A 121 -5.57 5.53 21.17
C SER A 121 -5.75 4.49 20.07
N ALA A 122 -4.69 3.78 19.70
CA ALA A 122 -4.74 2.69 18.73
C ALA A 122 -5.63 1.52 19.18
N LEU A 123 -5.64 1.21 20.48
CA LEU A 123 -6.53 0.17 21.01
C LEU A 123 -8.00 0.54 20.78
N SER A 124 -8.36 1.80 21.01
CA SER A 124 -9.72 2.29 20.74
C SER A 124 -10.07 2.19 19.25
N ALA A 125 -9.12 2.48 18.35
CA ALA A 125 -9.33 2.37 16.91
C ALA A 125 -9.54 0.92 16.46
N ILE A 126 -8.77 -0.04 17.01
CA ILE A 126 -8.86 -1.47 16.64
C ILE A 126 -10.10 -2.12 17.25
N GLN A 127 -10.40 -1.81 18.53
CA GLN A 127 -11.46 -2.47 19.30
C GLN A 127 -12.82 -1.81 19.12
N GLY A 128 -12.84 -0.55 18.65
CA GLY A 128 -14.06 0.20 18.42
C GLY A 128 -14.82 -0.22 17.18
N ASP A 129 -15.92 0.46 16.93
CA ASP A 129 -16.74 0.28 15.75
C ASP A 129 -15.95 0.56 14.47
N GLN A 130 -16.03 -0.33 13.51
CA GLN A 130 -15.32 -0.23 12.23
C GLN A 130 -16.16 0.41 11.10
N GLU A 131 -17.39 0.81 11.38
CA GLU A 131 -18.30 1.38 10.37
C GLU A 131 -17.72 2.64 9.72
N ALA A 132 -16.98 3.46 10.49
CA ALA A 132 -16.31 4.65 9.96
C ALA A 132 -15.26 4.29 8.89
N VAL A 133 -14.56 3.16 9.02
CA VAL A 133 -13.59 2.67 8.04
C VAL A 133 -14.31 2.25 6.76
N VAL A 134 -15.42 1.54 6.88
CA VAL A 134 -16.25 1.12 5.75
C VAL A 134 -16.77 2.34 5.00
N ARG A 135 -17.42 3.29 5.69
CA ARG A 135 -17.91 4.54 5.07
C ARG A 135 -16.81 5.32 4.37
N MET A 136 -15.63 5.41 4.95
CA MET A 136 -14.49 6.07 4.32
C MET A 136 -14.06 5.36 3.04
N CYS A 137 -14.00 4.03 3.05
CA CYS A 137 -13.69 3.22 1.86
C CYS A 137 -14.72 3.47 0.74
N ASP A 138 -16.02 3.47 1.05
CA ASP A 138 -17.09 3.77 0.09
C ASP A 138 -16.97 5.17 -0.51
N GLN A 139 -16.59 6.17 0.30
CA GLN A 139 -16.32 7.53 -0.19
C GLN A 139 -15.13 7.58 -1.15
N TYR A 140 -14.05 6.86 -0.85
CA TYR A 140 -12.92 6.76 -1.79
C TYR A 140 -13.32 6.04 -3.08
N HIS A 141 -14.12 4.98 -3.00
CA HIS A 141 -14.65 4.30 -4.18
C HIS A 141 -15.49 5.25 -5.05
N ALA A 142 -16.42 5.97 -4.46
CA ALA A 142 -17.27 6.92 -5.20
C ALA A 142 -16.44 8.03 -5.86
N ARG A 143 -15.46 8.59 -5.14
CA ARG A 143 -14.55 9.62 -5.68
C ARG A 143 -13.65 9.08 -6.79
N SER A 144 -13.13 7.87 -6.66
CA SER A 144 -12.27 7.27 -7.68
C SER A 144 -13.04 6.98 -8.98
N ARG A 145 -14.29 6.52 -8.89
CA ARG A 145 -15.16 6.36 -10.06
C ARG A 145 -15.35 7.68 -10.78
N TYR A 146 -15.82 8.71 -10.04
CA TYR A 146 -16.05 10.03 -10.63
C TYR A 146 -14.81 10.58 -11.33
N LEU A 147 -13.65 10.54 -10.65
CA LEU A 147 -12.40 11.06 -11.21
C LEU A 147 -11.87 10.20 -12.37
N THR A 148 -12.03 8.88 -12.33
CA THR A 148 -11.64 7.99 -13.43
C THR A 148 -12.45 8.32 -14.69
N ASP A 149 -13.75 8.50 -14.56
CA ASP A 149 -14.63 8.85 -15.69
C ASP A 149 -14.28 10.24 -16.23
N ALA A 150 -14.07 11.22 -15.34
CA ALA A 150 -13.68 12.58 -15.73
C ALA A 150 -12.31 12.60 -16.44
N LEU A 151 -11.31 11.89 -15.95
CA LEU A 151 -9.99 11.79 -16.56
C LEU A 151 -10.07 11.13 -17.95
N ASN A 152 -10.85 10.06 -18.09
CA ASN A 152 -11.02 9.37 -19.37
C ASN A 152 -11.82 10.18 -20.41
N SER A 153 -12.51 11.25 -20.00
CA SER A 153 -13.15 12.18 -20.93
C SER A 153 -12.16 13.19 -21.56
N ILE A 154 -10.93 13.27 -21.02
CA ILE A 154 -9.90 14.20 -21.52
C ILE A 154 -9.13 13.52 -22.67
N PRO A 155 -9.12 14.09 -23.89
CA PRO A 155 -8.37 13.53 -25.00
C PRO A 155 -6.87 13.38 -24.66
N GLY A 156 -6.30 12.19 -24.90
CA GLY A 156 -4.89 11.91 -24.62
C GLY A 156 -4.58 11.46 -23.17
N VAL A 157 -5.60 11.35 -22.32
CA VAL A 157 -5.47 10.80 -20.95
C VAL A 157 -6.22 9.47 -20.88
N ALA A 158 -5.61 8.46 -20.24
CA ALA A 158 -6.25 7.20 -19.96
C ALA A 158 -6.02 6.83 -18.48
N CYS A 159 -7.08 6.53 -17.75
CA CYS A 159 -7.01 6.17 -16.35
C CYS A 159 -7.72 4.83 -16.12
N LYS A 160 -6.97 3.84 -15.60
CA LYS A 160 -7.56 2.57 -15.16
C LYS A 160 -8.24 2.79 -13.82
N MET A 161 -9.45 2.24 -13.66
CA MET A 161 -10.14 2.24 -12.38
C MET A 161 -9.32 1.46 -11.34
N PRO A 162 -8.94 2.07 -10.20
CA PRO A 162 -8.25 1.37 -9.13
C PRO A 162 -9.18 0.38 -8.43
N GLU A 163 -8.60 -0.66 -7.84
CA GLU A 163 -9.33 -1.66 -7.05
C GLU A 163 -9.26 -1.38 -5.55
N GLY A 164 -8.31 -0.53 -5.13
CA GLY A 164 -8.12 -0.15 -3.73
C GLY A 164 -7.18 1.04 -3.55
N ALA A 165 -6.76 1.27 -2.30
CA ALA A 165 -6.04 2.47 -1.87
C ALA A 165 -6.85 3.75 -2.12
N PHE A 166 -6.21 4.89 -2.40
CA PHE A 166 -6.91 6.15 -2.73
C PHE A 166 -6.15 6.95 -3.81
N TYR A 167 -5.49 6.23 -4.72
CA TYR A 167 -4.71 6.82 -5.80
C TYR A 167 -5.38 6.59 -7.15
N LEU A 168 -5.22 7.58 -8.03
CA LEU A 168 -5.41 7.41 -9.46
C LEU A 168 -4.06 7.60 -10.15
N PHE A 169 -3.77 6.75 -11.10
CA PHE A 169 -2.50 6.77 -11.82
C PHE A 169 -2.76 6.84 -13.33
N PRO A 170 -3.11 8.05 -13.84
CA PRO A 170 -3.46 8.23 -15.25
C PRO A 170 -2.22 8.12 -16.14
N ASP A 171 -2.39 7.48 -17.28
CA ASP A 171 -1.47 7.54 -18.40
C ASP A 171 -1.73 8.83 -19.19
N ILE A 172 -0.70 9.64 -19.32
CA ILE A 172 -0.70 10.92 -20.03
C ILE A 172 0.16 10.89 -21.30
N SER A 173 0.57 9.73 -21.76
CA SER A 173 1.44 9.57 -22.93
C SER A 173 0.84 10.21 -24.20
N GLY A 174 -0.50 10.20 -24.32
CA GLY A 174 -1.21 10.86 -25.41
C GLY A 174 -1.12 12.39 -25.43
N LEU A 175 -0.64 13.03 -24.34
CA LEU A 175 -0.42 14.49 -24.30
C LEU A 175 0.96 14.91 -24.84
N GLY A 176 1.86 13.96 -25.11
CA GLY A 176 3.20 14.26 -25.61
C GLY A 176 4.12 14.96 -24.60
N LEU A 177 3.78 14.95 -23.31
CA LEU A 177 4.54 15.57 -22.22
C LEU A 177 5.16 14.51 -21.31
N LYS A 178 6.35 14.82 -20.77
CA LYS A 178 6.92 14.02 -19.68
C LYS A 178 6.14 14.27 -18.39
N SER A 179 6.00 13.24 -17.52
CA SER A 179 5.15 13.30 -16.33
C SER A 179 5.53 14.45 -15.39
N LYS A 180 6.85 14.71 -15.19
CA LYS A 180 7.27 15.83 -14.34
C LYS A 180 6.88 17.18 -14.94
N ALA A 181 7.13 17.41 -16.22
CA ALA A 181 6.77 18.67 -16.89
C ALA A 181 5.26 18.91 -16.86
N PHE A 182 4.46 17.85 -17.02
CA PHE A 182 3.02 17.92 -16.90
C PHE A 182 2.57 18.28 -15.48
N ALA A 183 3.13 17.62 -14.45
CA ALA A 183 2.80 17.88 -13.05
C ALA A 183 3.16 19.33 -12.64
N ASP A 184 4.33 19.82 -13.06
CA ASP A 184 4.75 21.21 -12.79
C ASP A 184 3.80 22.22 -13.44
N ARG A 185 3.42 22.02 -14.72
CA ARG A 185 2.45 22.86 -15.42
C ARG A 185 1.06 22.81 -14.81
N LEU A 186 0.61 21.61 -14.44
CA LEU A 186 -0.68 21.43 -13.79
C LEU A 186 -0.77 22.21 -12.46
N LEU A 187 0.33 22.24 -11.70
CA LEU A 187 0.41 23.05 -10.50
C LEU A 187 0.44 24.56 -10.79
N LEU A 188 1.32 24.99 -11.69
CA LEU A 188 1.58 26.44 -11.91
C LEU A 188 0.49 27.11 -12.76
N GLU A 189 -0.06 26.42 -13.76
CA GLU A 189 -1.05 26.97 -14.67
C GLU A 189 -2.48 26.58 -14.29
N GLY A 190 -2.69 25.38 -13.75
CA GLY A 190 -4.00 24.83 -13.41
C GLY A 190 -4.35 24.92 -11.93
N GLY A 191 -3.39 25.22 -11.04
CA GLY A 191 -3.61 25.25 -9.59
C GLY A 191 -3.89 23.87 -8.97
N VAL A 192 -3.56 22.77 -9.69
CA VAL A 192 -3.80 21.39 -9.24
C VAL A 192 -2.47 20.70 -8.95
N ALA A 193 -2.29 20.26 -7.71
CA ALA A 193 -1.11 19.51 -7.29
C ALA A 193 -1.25 18.02 -7.64
N ALA A 194 -0.29 17.51 -8.41
CA ALA A 194 -0.14 16.09 -8.69
C ALA A 194 1.34 15.69 -8.61
N LEU A 195 1.61 14.44 -8.26
CA LEU A 195 2.97 13.91 -8.27
C LEU A 195 3.28 13.32 -9.64
N SER A 196 4.53 13.50 -10.10
CA SER A 196 4.99 12.82 -11.30
C SER A 196 5.13 11.32 -11.06
N GLY A 197 4.91 10.50 -12.09
CA GLY A 197 5.11 9.06 -12.06
C GLY A 197 6.59 8.63 -12.26
N THR A 198 7.49 9.59 -12.39
CA THR A 198 8.95 9.39 -12.61
C THR A 198 9.75 10.22 -11.64
#